data_310c7f1141bca4dc04667035b3219278
#
_entry.id   310c7f1141bca4dc04667035b3219278
#
_cell.length_a   1.000
_cell.length_b   1.000
_cell.length_c   1.000
_cell.angle_alpha   90.00
_cell.angle_beta   90.00
_cell.angle_gamma   90.00
#
_symmetry.space_group_name_H-M   'P 1'
#
loop_
_entity.id
_entity.type
_entity.pdbx_description
1 polymer ?
#
loop_
_entity_poly.entity_id
_entity_poly.type
_entity_poly.pdbx_seq_one_letter_code
_entity_poly.pdbx_strand_id
1 'polypeptide(L)'
;MAGYRKKNADGPNSEDKALDLFAEMMIEKIEGIQKDWKKPWFTEGALQWPRNLHGREYNGMNAFMLLLHCEKEGYKIPRFCTFDCVQKLNKSGKDGEELPRVSVLRGEKSFPVMLTTFTCIHKETKEKIKYDDYKKLSDDEKEQYNVYPKMQVFRVFNVAQTNLPVSYTHLTLPTNS
;
A
#
# COMPACT_ATOMS: atom_id res chain seq x y z
N MET A 1 2.23 -31.93 8.32
CA MET A 1 3.13 -31.28 9.31
C MET A 1 3.42 -29.87 8.84
N ALA A 2 2.89 -28.86 9.54
CA ALA A 2 3.13 -27.47 9.22
C ALA A 2 4.59 -27.12 9.49
N GLY A 3 5.33 -26.75 8.46
CA GLY A 3 6.73 -26.34 8.58
C GLY A 3 6.84 -25.05 9.38
N TYR A 4 7.35 -25.17 10.59
CA TYR A 4 7.70 -24.06 11.46
C TYR A 4 8.82 -23.26 10.79
N ARG A 5 8.51 -22.04 10.34
CA ARG A 5 9.49 -21.11 9.81
C ARG A 5 10.46 -20.75 10.93
N LYS A 6 11.73 -21.14 10.83
CA LYS A 6 12.78 -20.68 11.74
C LYS A 6 12.75 -19.16 11.75
N LYS A 7 12.50 -18.56 12.93
CA LYS A 7 12.77 -17.14 13.17
C LYS A 7 14.26 -16.93 12.95
N ASN A 8 14.62 -16.14 11.94
CA ASN A 8 16.00 -15.69 11.80
C ASN A 8 16.35 -14.83 13.02
N ALA A 9 17.56 -15.02 13.54
CA ALA A 9 18.08 -14.31 14.72
C ALA A 9 18.39 -12.81 14.50
N ASP A 10 18.12 -12.29 13.29
CA ASP A 10 18.32 -10.89 12.94
C ASP A 10 16.98 -10.15 13.01
N GLY A 11 16.81 -9.35 14.03
CA GLY A 11 15.81 -8.31 14.29
C GLY A 11 14.41 -8.42 13.63
N PRO A 12 13.46 -7.58 13.97
CA PRO A 12 12.12 -7.63 13.41
C PRO A 12 12.15 -7.39 11.89
N ASN A 13 11.48 -8.25 11.12
CA ASN A 13 11.40 -8.12 9.67
C ASN A 13 10.54 -6.89 9.27
N SER A 14 10.44 -6.59 7.97
CA SER A 14 9.69 -5.41 7.48
C SER A 14 8.19 -5.52 7.76
N GLU A 15 7.66 -6.74 7.86
CA GLU A 15 6.25 -7.03 8.15
C GLU A 15 5.97 -6.75 9.62
N ASP A 16 6.83 -7.22 10.54
CA ASP A 16 6.73 -6.97 11.97
C ASP A 16 6.80 -5.46 12.28
N LYS A 17 7.77 -4.75 11.68
CA LYS A 17 7.90 -3.29 11.84
C LYS A 17 6.69 -2.51 11.35
N ALA A 18 6.03 -2.97 10.28
CA ALA A 18 4.83 -2.33 9.78
C ALA A 18 3.63 -2.58 10.71
N LEU A 19 3.52 -3.79 11.27
CA LEU A 19 2.49 -4.14 12.25
C LEU A 19 2.66 -3.37 13.55
N ASP A 20 3.89 -3.27 14.06
CA ASP A 20 4.20 -2.50 15.27
C ASP A 20 3.83 -1.02 15.08
N LEU A 21 4.22 -0.42 13.95
CA LEU A 21 3.84 0.96 13.62
C LEU A 21 2.32 1.14 13.58
N PHE A 22 1.59 0.18 12.98
CA PHE A 22 0.14 0.24 12.91
C PHE A 22 -0.49 0.12 14.30
N ALA A 23 0.04 -0.77 15.15
CA ALA A 23 -0.41 -0.91 16.53
C ALA A 23 -0.18 0.39 17.33
N GLU A 24 1.00 0.98 17.22
CA GLU A 24 1.33 2.26 17.88
C GLU A 24 0.37 3.38 17.44
N MET A 25 0.14 3.52 16.13
CA MET A 25 -0.78 4.54 15.61
C MET A 25 -2.22 4.33 16.09
N MET A 26 -2.67 3.07 16.19
CA MET A 26 -4.00 2.73 16.73
C MET A 26 -4.11 3.08 18.21
N ILE A 27 -3.10 2.75 19.01
CA ILE A 27 -3.06 3.06 20.45
C ILE A 27 -3.11 4.58 20.64
N GLU A 28 -2.24 5.33 19.93
CA GLU A 28 -2.20 6.79 19.98
C GLU A 28 -3.59 7.41 19.65
N LYS A 29 -4.26 6.86 18.61
CA LYS A 29 -5.60 7.34 18.23
C LYS A 29 -6.65 7.03 19.29
N ILE A 30 -6.65 5.82 19.83
CA ILE A 30 -7.60 5.40 20.87
C ILE A 30 -7.41 6.23 22.14
N GLU A 31 -6.18 6.44 22.60
CA GLU A 31 -5.89 7.28 23.76
C GLU A 31 -6.32 8.73 23.55
N GLY A 32 -6.15 9.26 22.34
CA GLY A 32 -6.63 10.58 21.95
C GLY A 32 -8.16 10.70 22.00
N ILE A 33 -8.90 9.65 21.63
CA ILE A 33 -10.36 9.61 21.69
C ILE A 33 -10.87 9.44 23.13
N GLN A 34 -10.19 8.66 23.96
CA GLN A 34 -10.59 8.47 25.38
C GLN A 34 -10.60 9.79 26.17
N LYS A 35 -9.76 10.74 25.81
CA LYS A 35 -9.73 12.07 26.45
C LYS A 35 -10.92 12.95 26.02
N ASP A 36 -11.48 12.70 24.87
CA ASP A 36 -12.67 13.39 24.35
C ASP A 36 -13.55 12.41 23.56
N TRP A 37 -14.40 11.67 24.27
CA TRP A 37 -15.28 10.64 23.72
C TRP A 37 -16.22 11.14 22.60
N LYS A 38 -16.47 12.44 22.53
CA LYS A 38 -17.30 13.05 21.48
C LYS A 38 -16.53 13.34 20.19
N LYS A 39 -15.21 13.20 20.20
CA LYS A 39 -14.37 13.47 19.04
C LYS A 39 -14.50 12.34 18.01
N PRO A 40 -14.90 12.64 16.76
CA PRO A 40 -14.99 11.62 15.73
C PRO A 40 -13.60 11.04 15.41
N TRP A 41 -13.57 9.81 14.89
CA TRP A 41 -12.32 9.15 14.46
C TRP A 41 -11.54 9.97 13.43
N PHE A 42 -12.27 10.70 12.57
CA PHE A 42 -11.71 11.63 11.59
C PHE A 42 -12.51 12.94 11.65
N THR A 43 -11.85 14.05 11.38
CA THR A 43 -12.50 15.36 11.29
C THR A 43 -13.45 15.38 10.09
N GLU A 44 -14.69 15.79 10.28
CA GLU A 44 -15.68 15.88 9.20
C GLU A 44 -15.17 16.74 8.04
N GLY A 45 -15.33 16.23 6.82
CA GLY A 45 -14.94 16.91 5.58
C GLY A 45 -13.44 16.97 5.29
N ALA A 46 -12.61 16.38 6.15
CA ALA A 46 -11.16 16.59 6.06
C ALA A 46 -10.48 15.78 4.96
N LEU A 47 -10.87 14.53 4.72
CA LEU A 47 -10.11 13.67 3.82
C LEU A 47 -11.01 12.87 2.88
N GLN A 48 -10.66 12.91 1.58
CA GLN A 48 -11.17 11.96 0.61
C GLN A 48 -10.60 10.56 0.91
N TRP A 49 -11.24 9.52 0.34
CA TRP A 49 -10.75 8.15 0.49
C TRP A 49 -9.34 8.00 -0.12
N PRO A 50 -8.39 7.30 0.56
CA PRO A 50 -7.02 7.20 0.09
C PRO A 50 -6.94 6.39 -1.20
N ARG A 51 -6.19 6.93 -2.17
CA ARG A 51 -6.02 6.34 -3.51
C ARG A 51 -4.56 6.37 -3.94
N ASN A 52 -4.19 5.46 -4.81
CA ASN A 52 -2.92 5.57 -5.52
C ASN A 52 -2.98 6.57 -6.67
N LEU A 53 -1.87 6.86 -7.35
CA LEU A 53 -1.83 7.81 -8.48
C LEU A 53 -2.70 7.35 -9.67
N HIS A 54 -2.97 6.05 -9.81
CA HIS A 54 -3.84 5.52 -10.86
C HIS A 54 -5.34 5.55 -10.47
N GLY A 55 -5.68 6.17 -9.33
CA GLY A 55 -7.07 6.30 -8.87
C GLY A 55 -7.61 5.08 -8.12
N ARG A 56 -6.85 3.97 -8.02
CA ARG A 56 -7.28 2.79 -7.25
C ARG A 56 -7.30 3.09 -5.76
N GLU A 57 -8.39 2.75 -5.11
CA GLU A 57 -8.58 2.91 -3.68
C GLU A 57 -7.75 1.91 -2.87
N TYR A 58 -7.27 2.38 -1.74
CA TYR A 58 -6.79 1.49 -0.69
C TYR A 58 -7.96 1.00 0.15
N ASN A 59 -7.88 -0.23 0.66
CA ASN A 59 -8.95 -0.85 1.40
C ASN A 59 -8.50 -1.38 2.76
N GLY A 60 -9.47 -1.60 3.65
CA GLY A 60 -9.26 -2.20 4.96
C GLY A 60 -8.25 -1.42 5.80
N MET A 61 -7.37 -2.15 6.48
CA MET A 61 -6.37 -1.58 7.38
C MET A 61 -5.45 -0.56 6.69
N ASN A 62 -5.06 -0.81 5.43
CA ASN A 62 -4.22 0.14 4.70
C ASN A 62 -4.89 1.51 4.52
N ALA A 63 -6.18 1.53 4.14
CA ALA A 63 -6.91 2.78 3.99
C ALA A 63 -6.99 3.53 5.32
N PHE A 64 -7.32 2.83 6.38
CA PHE A 64 -7.43 3.40 7.72
C PHE A 64 -6.10 4.00 8.20
N MET A 65 -4.99 3.24 8.06
CA MET A 65 -3.66 3.69 8.46
C MET A 65 -3.16 4.88 7.62
N LEU A 66 -3.47 4.90 6.31
CA LEU A 66 -3.14 6.02 5.45
C LEU A 66 -3.93 7.29 5.81
N LEU A 67 -5.19 7.17 6.24
CA LEU A 67 -5.97 8.30 6.74
C LEU A 67 -5.38 8.84 8.05
N LEU A 68 -5.03 7.97 8.99
CA LEU A 68 -4.36 8.37 10.24
C LEU A 68 -3.02 9.04 9.96
N HIS A 69 -2.25 8.51 9.00
CA HIS A 69 -0.99 9.12 8.56
C HIS A 69 -1.21 10.50 7.96
N CYS A 70 -2.22 10.68 7.10
CA CYS A 70 -2.57 11.99 6.57
C CYS A 70 -2.94 12.98 7.68
N GLU A 71 -3.74 12.55 8.65
CA GLU A 71 -4.12 13.40 9.79
C GLU A 71 -2.90 13.83 10.62
N LYS A 72 -2.01 12.87 10.92
CA LYS A 72 -0.79 13.10 11.71
C LYS A 72 0.18 14.05 11.04
N GLU A 73 0.40 13.89 9.73
CA GLU A 73 1.33 14.70 8.94
C GLU A 73 0.69 15.98 8.35
N GLY A 74 -0.63 16.14 8.49
CA GLY A 74 -1.36 17.29 7.95
C GLY A 74 -1.54 17.25 6.43
N TYR A 75 -1.46 16.08 5.79
CA TYR A 75 -1.66 15.95 4.34
C TYR A 75 -3.13 16.14 3.97
N LYS A 76 -3.41 17.11 3.10
CA LYS A 76 -4.77 17.44 2.66
C LYS A 76 -5.30 16.50 1.57
N ILE A 77 -4.40 15.93 0.77
CA ILE A 77 -4.74 15.08 -0.38
C ILE A 77 -4.25 13.65 -0.08
N PRO A 78 -5.16 12.67 0.15
CA PRO A 78 -4.79 11.30 0.47
C PRO A 78 -4.48 10.50 -0.81
N ARG A 79 -3.51 10.98 -1.59
CA ARG A 79 -2.97 10.33 -2.78
C ARG A 79 -1.57 9.83 -2.49
N PHE A 80 -1.31 8.58 -2.88
CA PHE A 80 -0.06 7.92 -2.55
C PHE A 80 0.59 7.28 -3.78
N CYS A 81 1.91 7.26 -3.79
CA CYS A 81 2.69 6.64 -4.86
C CYS A 81 3.86 5.84 -4.28
N THR A 82 4.28 4.81 -5.01
CA THR A 82 5.55 4.14 -4.74
C THR A 82 6.68 4.91 -5.42
N PHE A 83 7.91 4.70 -4.95
CA PHE A 83 9.09 5.28 -5.59
C PHE A 83 9.21 4.87 -7.08
N ASP A 84 8.91 3.60 -7.37
CA ASP A 84 8.91 3.09 -8.76
C ASP A 84 7.88 3.78 -9.64
N CYS A 85 6.71 4.12 -9.08
CA CYS A 85 5.68 4.87 -9.80
C CYS A 85 6.19 6.26 -10.20
N VAL A 86 6.84 6.96 -9.26
CA VAL A 86 7.46 8.27 -9.52
C VAL A 86 8.55 8.16 -10.61
N GLN A 87 9.38 7.13 -10.55
CA GLN A 87 10.41 6.92 -11.59
C GLN A 87 9.82 6.61 -12.97
N LYS A 88 8.71 5.86 -13.04
CA LYS A 88 8.03 5.56 -14.31
C LYS A 88 7.46 6.80 -14.97
N LEU A 89 6.96 7.77 -14.19
CA LEU A 89 6.49 9.05 -14.72
C LEU A 89 7.60 9.79 -15.49
N ASN A 90 8.84 9.71 -15.02
CA ASN A 90 9.98 10.32 -15.70
C ASN A 90 10.37 9.63 -17.03
N LYS A 91 9.94 8.36 -17.21
CA LYS A 91 10.25 7.58 -18.43
C LYS A 91 9.14 7.70 -19.49
N SER A 92 7.97 8.21 -19.12
CA SER A 92 6.80 8.29 -19.99
C SER A 92 6.71 9.60 -20.79
N GLY A 93 7.68 10.49 -20.68
CA GLY A 93 7.78 11.68 -21.53
C GLY A 93 7.88 11.27 -23.00
N LYS A 94 6.92 11.69 -23.84
CA LYS A 94 7.01 11.54 -25.28
C LYS A 94 8.16 12.40 -25.78
N ASP A 95 8.86 11.91 -26.79
CA ASP A 95 10.00 12.56 -27.41
C ASP A 95 9.78 14.07 -27.64
N GLY A 96 10.60 14.91 -26.98
CA GLY A 96 10.72 16.34 -27.25
C GLY A 96 10.19 17.31 -26.19
N GLU A 97 9.44 16.89 -25.18
CA GLU A 97 9.09 17.76 -24.06
C GLU A 97 9.95 17.42 -22.83
N GLU A 98 10.83 18.35 -22.43
CA GLU A 98 11.48 18.30 -21.12
C GLU A 98 10.45 18.56 -20.01
N LEU A 99 9.70 17.53 -19.63
CA LEU A 99 8.86 17.61 -18.43
C LEU A 99 9.78 17.69 -17.20
N PRO A 100 9.46 18.56 -16.24
CA PRO A 100 10.23 18.65 -15.01
C PRO A 100 10.30 17.28 -14.33
N ARG A 101 11.52 16.84 -14.01
CA ARG A 101 11.76 15.53 -13.42
C ARG A 101 11.02 15.41 -12.10
N VAL A 102 10.12 14.45 -12.01
CA VAL A 102 9.37 14.13 -10.80
C VAL A 102 10.24 13.33 -9.84
N SER A 103 10.25 13.71 -8.58
CA SER A 103 11.02 13.03 -7.53
C SER A 103 10.32 13.12 -6.18
N VAL A 104 10.67 12.19 -5.30
CA VAL A 104 10.39 12.33 -3.86
C VAL A 104 11.34 13.38 -3.30
N LEU A 105 10.84 14.26 -2.45
CA LEU A 105 11.62 15.32 -1.82
C LEU A 105 12.68 14.70 -0.89
N ARG A 106 13.83 15.39 -0.78
CA ARG A 106 14.94 14.88 0.01
C ARG A 106 14.59 14.87 1.51
N GLY A 107 14.85 13.73 2.16
CA GLY A 107 14.61 13.58 3.60
C GLY A 107 13.22 13.01 3.94
N GLU A 108 12.32 12.92 2.96
CA GLU A 108 10.98 12.38 3.17
C GLU A 108 11.00 10.88 3.52
N LYS A 109 10.11 10.48 4.44
CA LYS A 109 10.00 9.11 4.92
C LYS A 109 8.77 8.44 4.29
N SER A 110 8.99 7.24 3.76
CA SER A 110 7.90 6.43 3.21
C SER A 110 7.05 5.81 4.31
N PHE A 111 5.77 5.62 4.03
CA PHE A 111 4.83 4.92 4.89
C PHE A 111 4.62 3.47 4.39
N PRO A 112 4.55 2.45 5.27
CA PRO A 112 4.32 1.07 4.88
C PRO A 112 2.83 0.83 4.57
N VAL A 113 2.56 0.05 3.52
CA VAL A 113 1.26 -0.57 3.25
C VAL A 113 1.46 -2.06 3.06
N MET A 114 0.51 -2.86 3.55
CA MET A 114 0.60 -4.31 3.53
C MET A 114 -0.34 -4.88 2.48
N LEU A 115 0.16 -5.79 1.67
CA LEU A 115 -0.62 -6.53 0.69
C LEU A 115 -0.46 -8.03 0.93
N THR A 116 -1.57 -8.72 1.12
CA THR A 116 -1.56 -10.18 1.13
C THR A 116 -1.61 -10.69 -0.30
N THR A 117 -0.57 -11.38 -0.71
CA THR A 117 -0.48 -12.12 -1.97
C THR A 117 -0.64 -13.61 -1.71
N PHE A 118 -0.99 -14.36 -2.73
CA PHE A 118 -1.16 -15.81 -2.61
C PHE A 118 -0.26 -16.53 -3.61
N THR A 119 0.42 -17.56 -3.13
CA THR A 119 1.19 -18.47 -3.98
C THR A 119 0.41 -19.77 -4.11
N CYS A 120 -0.04 -20.09 -5.32
CA CYS A 120 -0.77 -21.30 -5.62
C CYS A 120 0.18 -22.34 -6.22
N ILE A 121 0.30 -23.51 -5.60
CA ILE A 121 1.24 -24.56 -6.00
C ILE A 121 0.44 -25.84 -6.21
N HIS A 122 0.53 -26.42 -7.40
CA HIS A 122 -0.08 -27.71 -7.70
C HIS A 122 0.50 -28.81 -6.78
N LYS A 123 -0.35 -29.65 -6.23
CA LYS A 123 0.05 -30.65 -5.23
C LYS A 123 1.05 -31.67 -5.75
N GLU A 124 0.85 -32.12 -7.01
CA GLU A 124 1.66 -33.17 -7.65
C GLU A 124 2.82 -32.57 -8.46
N THR A 125 2.54 -31.74 -9.46
CA THR A 125 3.56 -31.22 -10.38
C THR A 125 4.46 -30.15 -9.77
N LYS A 126 4.07 -29.56 -8.62
CA LYS A 126 4.76 -28.45 -7.96
C LYS A 126 4.83 -27.16 -8.80
N GLU A 127 4.10 -27.12 -9.89
CA GLU A 127 3.98 -25.90 -10.70
C GLU A 127 3.28 -24.78 -9.93
N LYS A 128 3.72 -23.55 -10.18
CA LYS A 128 3.15 -22.35 -9.57
C LYS A 128 2.32 -21.60 -10.60
N ILE A 129 1.12 -21.24 -10.22
CA ILE A 129 0.26 -20.36 -11.02
C ILE A 129 -0.02 -19.06 -10.28
N LYS A 130 -0.38 -18.01 -11.04
CA LYS A 130 -0.83 -16.75 -10.48
C LYS A 130 -2.18 -16.93 -9.78
N TYR A 131 -2.39 -16.19 -8.69
CA TYR A 131 -3.65 -16.25 -7.95
C TYR A 131 -4.86 -15.86 -8.81
N ASP A 132 -4.69 -14.95 -9.77
CA ASP A 132 -5.76 -14.56 -10.68
C ASP A 132 -6.15 -15.70 -11.65
N ASP A 133 -5.21 -16.53 -12.04
CA ASP A 133 -5.48 -17.72 -12.87
C ASP A 133 -6.12 -18.83 -12.01
N TYR A 134 -5.63 -19.02 -10.77
CA TYR A 134 -6.25 -19.93 -9.81
C TYR A 134 -7.72 -19.59 -9.54
N LYS A 135 -8.09 -18.30 -9.45
CA LYS A 135 -9.49 -17.90 -9.24
C LYS A 135 -10.44 -18.33 -10.37
N LYS A 136 -9.91 -18.49 -11.60
CA LYS A 136 -10.69 -18.87 -12.79
C LYS A 136 -10.92 -20.38 -12.91
N LEU A 137 -10.19 -21.19 -12.14
CA LEU A 137 -10.32 -22.64 -12.13
C LEU A 137 -11.66 -23.07 -11.55
N SER A 138 -12.15 -24.25 -11.99
CA SER A 138 -13.28 -24.93 -11.35
C SER A 138 -12.94 -25.36 -9.93
N ASP A 139 -13.96 -25.70 -9.14
CA ASP A 139 -13.74 -26.06 -7.74
C ASP A 139 -12.96 -27.38 -7.62
N ASP A 140 -13.18 -28.34 -8.51
CA ASP A 140 -12.43 -29.60 -8.59
C ASP A 140 -10.94 -29.36 -8.93
N GLU A 141 -10.66 -28.45 -9.84
CA GLU A 141 -9.28 -28.07 -10.19
C GLU A 141 -8.59 -27.33 -9.04
N LYS A 142 -9.32 -26.46 -8.33
CA LYS A 142 -8.78 -25.74 -7.15
C LYS A 142 -8.32 -26.68 -6.04
N GLU A 143 -9.00 -27.83 -5.87
CA GLU A 143 -8.60 -28.85 -4.91
C GLU A 143 -7.22 -29.44 -5.18
N GLN A 144 -6.72 -29.36 -6.42
CA GLN A 144 -5.39 -29.84 -6.79
C GLN A 144 -4.26 -28.88 -6.38
N TYR A 145 -4.58 -27.68 -5.88
CA TYR A 145 -3.61 -26.66 -5.49
C TYR A 145 -3.56 -26.45 -3.99
N ASN A 146 -2.37 -26.18 -3.49
CA ASN A 146 -2.16 -25.58 -2.18
C ASN A 146 -2.00 -24.07 -2.33
N VAL A 147 -2.75 -23.30 -1.55
CA VAL A 147 -2.71 -21.85 -1.56
C VAL A 147 -2.03 -21.35 -0.29
N TYR A 148 -0.92 -20.66 -0.44
CA TYR A 148 -0.14 -20.12 0.66
C TYR A 148 -0.25 -18.59 0.67
N PRO A 149 -0.83 -17.99 1.71
CA PRO A 149 -0.83 -16.54 1.86
C PRO A 149 0.59 -16.05 2.15
N LYS A 150 0.97 -14.95 1.51
CA LYS A 150 2.23 -14.25 1.77
C LYS A 150 1.95 -12.77 1.93
N MET A 151 2.30 -12.23 3.08
CA MET A 151 2.26 -10.79 3.32
C MET A 151 3.47 -10.12 2.67
N GLN A 152 3.26 -8.98 2.04
CA GLN A 152 4.30 -8.13 1.46
C GLN A 152 4.09 -6.69 1.91
N VAL A 153 5.17 -6.03 2.27
CA VAL A 153 5.16 -4.62 2.64
C VAL A 153 5.67 -3.79 1.48
N PHE A 154 4.85 -2.84 1.03
CA PHE A 154 5.22 -1.82 0.06
C PHE A 154 5.42 -0.49 0.76
N ARG A 155 6.31 0.33 0.22
CA ARG A 155 6.58 1.67 0.72
C ARG A 155 5.94 2.70 -0.18
N VAL A 156 5.11 3.56 0.39
CA VAL A 156 4.42 4.62 -0.33
C VAL A 156 4.78 5.99 0.25
N PHE A 157 4.66 7.00 -0.60
CA PHE A 157 4.81 8.40 -0.26
C PHE A 157 3.51 9.12 -0.57
N ASN A 158 3.12 10.09 0.24
CA ASN A 158 2.05 11.00 -0.12
C ASN A 158 2.51 11.91 -1.27
N VAL A 159 1.60 12.34 -2.13
CA VAL A 159 1.94 13.28 -3.21
C VAL A 159 2.53 14.59 -2.70
N ALA A 160 2.19 15.03 -1.49
CA ALA A 160 2.79 16.18 -0.84
C ALA A 160 4.29 16.00 -0.53
N GLN A 161 4.79 14.79 -0.49
CA GLN A 161 6.20 14.44 -0.32
C GLN A 161 6.96 14.37 -1.65
N THR A 162 6.35 14.84 -2.73
CA THR A 162 6.93 14.84 -4.07
C THR A 162 6.82 16.22 -4.69
N ASN A 163 7.59 16.46 -5.75
CA ASN A 163 7.45 17.65 -6.59
C ASN A 163 6.46 17.47 -7.74
N LEU A 164 5.51 16.52 -7.62
CA LEU A 164 4.45 16.33 -8.61
C LEU A 164 3.60 17.60 -8.73
N PRO A 165 3.35 18.12 -9.95
CA PRO A 165 2.43 19.22 -10.15
C PRO A 165 1.02 18.87 -9.63
N VAL A 166 0.31 19.84 -9.08
CA VAL A 166 -1.05 19.67 -8.54
C VAL A 166 -2.02 19.09 -9.58
N SER A 167 -1.82 19.41 -10.86
CA SER A 167 -2.60 18.85 -11.97
C SER A 167 -2.58 17.32 -12.04
N TYR A 168 -1.48 16.68 -11.64
CA TYR A 168 -1.37 15.21 -11.60
C TYR A 168 -2.12 14.57 -10.43
N THR A 169 -2.48 15.33 -9.41
CA THR A 169 -3.24 14.81 -8.26
C THR A 169 -4.71 14.55 -8.60
N HIS A 170 -5.21 15.10 -9.70
CA HIS A 170 -6.59 14.94 -10.19
C HIS A 170 -6.70 14.03 -11.43
N LEU A 171 -5.58 13.71 -12.09
CA LEU A 171 -5.58 12.85 -13.29
C LEU A 171 -5.60 11.38 -12.88
N THR A 172 -6.57 10.63 -13.39
CA THR A 172 -6.47 9.18 -13.54
C THR A 172 -5.51 8.93 -14.68
N LEU A 173 -4.29 8.49 -14.38
CA LEU A 173 -3.36 8.02 -15.41
C LEU A 173 -4.00 6.83 -16.14
N PRO A 174 -3.88 6.74 -17.47
CA PRO A 174 -4.41 5.60 -18.21
C PRO A 174 -3.76 4.32 -17.68
N THR A 175 -4.60 3.37 -17.29
CA THR A 175 -4.19 2.01 -16.95
C THR A 175 -3.79 1.33 -18.26
N ASN A 176 -2.51 1.06 -18.45
CA ASN A 176 -2.09 0.12 -19.48
C ASN A 176 -2.62 -1.27 -19.10
N SER A 177 -3.56 -1.72 -19.88
CA SER A 177 -4.11 -3.10 -19.88
C SER A 177 -3.06 -4.08 -20.32
#